data_db247896c0723083ebf845596f463ae3
#
_entry.id   db247896c0723083ebf845596f463ae3
#
_cell.length_a   1.000
_cell.length_b   1.000
_cell.length_c   1.000
_cell.angle_alpha   90.00
_cell.angle_beta   90.00
_cell.angle_gamma   90.00
#
_symmetry.space_group_name_H-M   'P 1'
#
loop_
_entity.id
_entity.type
_entity.pdbx_description
1 polymer ?
#
loop_
_entity_poly.entity_id
_entity_poly.type
_entity_poly.pdbx_seq_one_letter_code
_entity_poly.pdbx_strand_id
1 'polypeptide(L)'
;MKVHQIKIDFNVTEQIKRFVYVYILEAESLYLIDSGVYGSETKIMDYLDSIGRNTSDIKGVFLTHAHPDHIGSAAWFREHSGCKIYASEGERLWIEDIDLQFKERPIPNFYNLSGKSSKVDFVVKDGDEIRLEGGAVIKVIRTAGHSCDEVSYLVGDCLFIGDAVPVKGDIPIFIDEQEIRKTMNILETLEGIETYYPAWDRTYDREMMKSRLADAVEIIDMLKNTVLELDDGTDLETLTSQVCDRLNMQMLKTNPLFCRTINCLRGGAIMTKS
;
A
#
# COMPACT_ATOMS: atom_id res chain seq x y z
N MET A 1 21.48 4.46 -9.69
CA MET A 1 20.09 4.02 -10.01
C MET A 1 19.23 5.26 -10.12
N LYS A 2 18.28 5.30 -11.05
CA LYS A 2 17.32 6.39 -11.18
C LYS A 2 15.93 5.92 -10.77
N VAL A 3 15.19 6.76 -10.07
CA VAL A 3 13.80 6.49 -9.67
C VAL A 3 12.88 7.37 -10.51
N HIS A 4 11.86 6.77 -11.12
CA HIS A 4 10.80 7.48 -11.83
C HIS A 4 9.49 7.30 -11.08
N GLN A 5 8.75 8.37 -10.89
CA GLN A 5 7.45 8.38 -10.24
C GLN A 5 6.35 8.59 -11.27
N ILE A 6 5.39 7.69 -11.32
CA ILE A 6 4.25 7.77 -12.24
C ILE A 6 2.98 7.87 -11.42
N LYS A 7 2.27 8.98 -11.58
CA LYS A 7 0.96 9.16 -10.95
C LYS A 7 -0.12 8.47 -11.78
N ILE A 8 -0.86 7.56 -11.19
CA ILE A 8 -2.00 6.87 -11.78
C ILE A 8 -3.27 7.42 -11.17
N ASP A 9 -4.04 8.21 -11.93
CA ASP A 9 -5.36 8.68 -11.51
C ASP A 9 -6.41 7.64 -11.87
N PHE A 10 -7.34 7.35 -10.97
CA PHE A 10 -8.41 6.38 -11.17
C PHE A 10 -9.69 6.76 -10.42
N ASN A 11 -10.80 6.10 -10.77
CA ASN A 11 -12.08 6.29 -10.10
C ASN A 11 -12.44 5.04 -9.29
N VAL A 12 -12.63 5.19 -7.99
CA VAL A 12 -13.21 4.13 -7.14
C VAL A 12 -14.70 4.01 -7.44
N THR A 13 -15.39 5.15 -7.61
CA THR A 13 -16.77 5.30 -8.12
C THR A 13 -16.82 6.52 -9.04
N GLU A 14 -17.95 6.79 -9.67
CA GLU A 14 -18.12 8.02 -10.47
C GLU A 14 -17.84 9.31 -9.68
N GLN A 15 -18.09 9.30 -8.36
CA GLN A 15 -17.93 10.45 -7.47
C GLN A 15 -16.59 10.47 -6.75
N ILE A 16 -15.95 9.31 -6.57
CA ILE A 16 -14.72 9.18 -5.79
C ILE A 16 -13.52 8.98 -6.72
N LYS A 17 -12.76 10.06 -6.89
CA LYS A 17 -11.51 10.06 -7.65
C LYS A 17 -10.34 9.90 -6.68
N ARG A 18 -9.40 9.03 -7.04
CA ARG A 18 -8.19 8.76 -6.30
C ARG A 18 -6.98 8.73 -7.24
N PHE A 19 -5.81 8.64 -6.67
CA PHE A 19 -4.59 8.36 -7.42
C PHE A 19 -3.71 7.43 -6.61
N VAL A 20 -2.77 6.79 -7.27
CA VAL A 20 -1.68 6.05 -6.64
C VAL A 20 -0.39 6.32 -7.40
N TYR A 21 0.75 6.30 -6.74
CA TYR A 21 2.04 6.34 -7.40
C TYR A 21 2.58 4.93 -7.62
N VAL A 22 3.03 4.69 -8.83
CA VAL A 22 3.88 3.54 -9.19
C VAL A 22 5.28 4.07 -9.41
N TYR A 23 6.28 3.32 -8.98
CA TYR A 23 7.67 3.73 -9.15
C TYR A 23 8.42 2.75 -10.06
N ILE A 24 9.28 3.30 -10.93
CA ILE A 24 10.19 2.52 -11.77
C ILE A 24 11.60 2.74 -11.25
N LEU A 25 12.26 1.66 -10.92
CA LEU A 25 13.67 1.62 -10.61
C LEU A 25 14.42 1.35 -11.91
N GLU A 26 15.16 2.33 -12.42
CA GLU A 26 16.00 2.19 -13.59
C GLU A 26 17.45 1.89 -13.17
N ALA A 27 17.84 0.65 -13.34
CA ALA A 27 19.19 0.14 -13.23
C ALA A 27 19.69 -0.29 -14.63
N GLU A 28 20.36 -1.42 -14.78
CA GLU A 28 20.59 -2.03 -16.09
C GLU A 28 19.27 -2.44 -16.75
N SER A 29 18.41 -3.08 -15.98
CA SER A 29 17.01 -3.38 -16.31
C SER A 29 16.05 -2.51 -15.50
N LEU A 30 14.74 -2.67 -15.74
CA LEU A 30 13.69 -1.94 -15.05
C LEU A 30 13.00 -2.85 -14.03
N TYR A 31 12.61 -2.24 -12.92
CA TYR A 31 11.82 -2.89 -11.87
C TYR A 31 10.72 -1.95 -11.42
N LEU A 32 9.52 -2.48 -11.20
CA LEU A 32 8.40 -1.71 -10.66
C LEU A 32 8.30 -1.91 -9.15
N ILE A 33 7.98 -0.85 -8.43
CA ILE A 33 7.40 -0.92 -7.09
C ILE A 33 5.92 -0.60 -7.24
N ASP A 34 5.10 -1.60 -6.96
CA ASP A 34 3.69 -1.67 -7.25
C ASP A 34 3.34 -1.57 -8.76
N SER A 35 2.09 -1.77 -9.12
CA SER A 35 1.66 -1.81 -10.53
C SER A 35 0.45 -0.93 -10.83
N GLY A 36 -0.06 -0.22 -9.81
CA GLY A 36 -1.26 0.59 -9.95
C GLY A 36 -2.55 -0.23 -10.03
N VAL A 37 -3.65 0.39 -10.42
CA VAL A 37 -4.90 -0.29 -10.74
C VAL A 37 -4.83 -0.99 -12.10
N TYR A 38 -5.76 -1.87 -12.39
CA TYR A 38 -5.92 -2.43 -13.73
C TYR A 38 -6.12 -1.32 -14.78
N GLY A 39 -5.42 -1.42 -15.91
CA GLY A 39 -5.34 -0.38 -16.93
C GLY A 39 -4.18 0.59 -16.77
N SER A 40 -3.46 0.57 -15.63
CA SER A 40 -2.28 1.41 -15.39
C SER A 40 -1.12 1.09 -16.34
N GLU A 41 -1.06 -0.14 -16.86
CA GLU A 41 -0.05 -0.58 -17.81
C GLU A 41 0.05 0.35 -19.02
N THR A 42 -1.06 0.88 -19.52
CA THR A 42 -1.05 1.83 -20.66
C THR A 42 -0.22 3.06 -20.33
N LYS A 43 -0.47 3.70 -19.20
CA LYS A 43 0.26 4.91 -18.78
C LYS A 43 1.72 4.63 -18.47
N ILE A 44 2.00 3.45 -17.90
CA ILE A 44 3.38 3.02 -17.62
C ILE A 44 4.12 2.78 -18.93
N MET A 45 3.51 2.12 -19.92
CA MET A 45 4.11 1.92 -21.25
C MET A 45 4.38 3.23 -21.98
N ASP A 46 3.42 4.16 -22.01
CA ASP A 46 3.60 5.48 -22.60
C ASP A 46 4.78 6.21 -21.96
N TYR A 47 4.94 6.07 -20.65
CA TYR A 47 6.09 6.64 -19.94
C TYR A 47 7.39 5.96 -20.35
N LEU A 48 7.44 4.62 -20.42
CA LEU A 48 8.62 3.88 -20.87
C LEU A 48 9.05 4.28 -22.28
N ASP A 49 8.11 4.39 -23.20
CA ASP A 49 8.38 4.86 -24.57
C ASP A 49 9.00 6.26 -24.58
N SER A 50 8.53 7.16 -23.70
CA SER A 50 9.05 8.53 -23.58
C SER A 50 10.51 8.60 -23.12
N ILE A 51 10.99 7.56 -22.43
CA ILE A 51 12.39 7.46 -21.97
C ILE A 51 13.23 6.48 -22.81
N GLY A 52 12.70 6.02 -23.94
CA GLY A 52 13.38 5.10 -24.85
C GLY A 52 13.51 3.66 -24.32
N ARG A 53 12.61 3.25 -23.42
CA ARG A 53 12.55 1.91 -22.84
C ARG A 53 11.27 1.22 -23.30
N ASN A 54 11.16 -0.07 -23.02
CA ASN A 54 9.97 -0.84 -23.38
C ASN A 54 9.62 -1.88 -22.29
N THR A 55 8.45 -2.49 -22.42
CA THR A 55 7.92 -3.45 -21.44
C THR A 55 8.84 -4.65 -21.21
N SER A 56 9.57 -5.12 -22.22
CA SER A 56 10.49 -6.26 -22.07
C SER A 56 11.73 -5.97 -21.21
N ASP A 57 12.00 -4.69 -20.94
CA ASP A 57 13.05 -4.27 -20.02
C ASP A 57 12.69 -4.48 -18.56
N ILE A 58 11.39 -4.63 -18.25
CA ILE A 58 10.89 -4.89 -16.88
C ILE A 58 11.22 -6.33 -16.50
N LYS A 59 12.01 -6.52 -15.45
CA LYS A 59 12.42 -7.85 -14.95
C LYS A 59 11.70 -8.26 -13.68
N GLY A 60 11.16 -7.32 -12.92
CA GLY A 60 10.43 -7.60 -11.69
C GLY A 60 9.42 -6.54 -11.32
N VAL A 61 8.35 -6.96 -10.65
CA VAL A 61 7.39 -6.13 -9.94
C VAL A 61 7.43 -6.50 -8.47
N PHE A 62 7.76 -5.55 -7.64
CA PHE A 62 7.84 -5.67 -6.18
C PHE A 62 6.58 -5.05 -5.59
N LEU A 63 5.68 -5.90 -5.11
CA LEU A 63 4.40 -5.46 -4.55
C LEU A 63 4.58 -5.17 -3.06
N THR A 64 4.18 -3.98 -2.63
CA THR A 64 4.22 -3.60 -1.22
C THR A 64 3.18 -4.36 -0.42
N HIS A 65 1.97 -4.48 -0.96
CA HIS A 65 0.85 -5.24 -0.41
C HIS A 65 -0.20 -5.58 -1.49
N ALA A 66 -1.26 -6.29 -1.11
CA ALA A 66 -2.22 -6.87 -2.05
C ALA A 66 -3.42 -5.97 -2.41
N HIS A 67 -3.50 -4.70 -1.99
CA HIS A 67 -4.67 -3.90 -2.34
C HIS A 67 -4.78 -3.63 -3.84
N PRO A 68 -6.02 -3.49 -4.39
CA PRO A 68 -6.26 -3.45 -5.83
C PRO A 68 -5.50 -2.37 -6.60
N ASP A 69 -5.23 -1.25 -5.98
CA ASP A 69 -4.50 -0.12 -6.55
C ASP A 69 -2.97 -0.29 -6.53
N HIS A 70 -2.49 -1.41 -5.99
CA HIS A 70 -1.08 -1.79 -6.01
C HIS A 70 -0.82 -3.00 -6.93
N ILE A 71 -1.78 -3.93 -7.01
CA ILE A 71 -1.61 -5.19 -7.76
C ILE A 71 -2.27 -5.19 -9.14
N GLY A 72 -3.09 -4.20 -9.48
CA GLY A 72 -4.06 -4.24 -10.58
C GLY A 72 -3.48 -4.56 -11.95
N SER A 73 -2.28 -4.08 -12.27
CA SER A 73 -1.61 -4.39 -13.54
C SER A 73 -0.50 -5.45 -13.42
N ALA A 74 -0.28 -6.06 -12.24
CA ALA A 74 0.80 -7.03 -12.03
C ALA A 74 0.67 -8.26 -12.95
N ALA A 75 -0.53 -8.82 -13.08
CA ALA A 75 -0.80 -9.94 -13.98
C ALA A 75 -0.46 -9.59 -15.44
N TRP A 76 -0.85 -8.39 -15.88
CA TRP A 76 -0.56 -7.92 -17.23
C TRP A 76 0.94 -7.82 -17.49
N PHE A 77 1.71 -7.20 -16.58
CA PHE A 77 3.17 -7.11 -16.73
C PHE A 77 3.81 -8.48 -16.73
N ARG A 78 3.39 -9.39 -15.86
CA ARG A 78 3.89 -10.76 -15.83
C ARG A 78 3.66 -11.50 -17.16
N GLU A 79 2.48 -11.35 -17.76
CA GLU A 79 2.11 -11.97 -19.04
C GLU A 79 2.88 -11.38 -20.23
N HIS A 80 3.14 -10.07 -20.26
CA HIS A 80 3.66 -9.36 -21.43
C HIS A 80 5.17 -9.10 -21.40
N SER A 81 5.77 -8.96 -20.21
CA SER A 81 7.23 -8.80 -20.08
C SER A 81 7.93 -10.09 -19.64
N GLY A 82 7.21 -11.05 -19.09
CA GLY A 82 7.80 -12.22 -18.44
C GLY A 82 8.48 -11.90 -17.11
N CYS A 83 8.24 -10.71 -16.55
CA CYS A 83 8.81 -10.27 -15.28
C CYS A 83 8.38 -11.17 -14.11
N LYS A 84 9.13 -11.11 -13.03
CA LYS A 84 8.85 -11.84 -11.80
C LYS A 84 8.07 -10.98 -10.83
N ILE A 85 7.09 -11.58 -10.14
CA ILE A 85 6.30 -10.92 -9.09
C ILE A 85 6.87 -11.30 -7.73
N TYR A 86 7.18 -10.27 -6.93
CA TYR A 86 7.68 -10.37 -5.56
C TYR A 86 6.62 -9.82 -4.61
N ALA A 87 6.27 -10.57 -3.58
CA ALA A 87 5.33 -10.14 -2.53
C ALA A 87 5.61 -10.89 -1.22
N SER A 88 5.13 -10.38 -0.09
CA SER A 88 5.22 -11.07 1.20
C SER A 88 4.24 -12.26 1.28
N GLU A 89 4.51 -13.21 2.18
CA GLU A 89 3.68 -14.43 2.31
C GLU A 89 2.24 -14.11 2.71
N GLY A 90 2.05 -13.17 3.63
CA GLY A 90 0.70 -12.81 4.10
C GLY A 90 -0.17 -12.15 3.05
N GLU A 91 0.43 -11.52 2.05
CA GLU A 91 -0.29 -10.86 0.93
C GLU A 91 -0.53 -11.81 -0.26
N ARG A 92 0.22 -12.90 -0.35
CA ARG A 92 0.26 -13.79 -1.53
C ARG A 92 -1.10 -14.33 -1.93
N LEU A 93 -1.88 -14.82 -0.98
CA LEU A 93 -3.18 -15.44 -1.29
C LEU A 93 -4.14 -14.48 -1.97
N TRP A 94 -4.17 -13.22 -1.57
CA TRP A 94 -5.03 -12.21 -2.20
C TRP A 94 -4.56 -11.79 -3.59
N ILE A 95 -3.25 -11.87 -3.85
CA ILE A 95 -2.67 -11.61 -5.18
C ILE A 95 -2.96 -12.78 -6.14
N GLU A 96 -2.87 -14.02 -5.64
CA GLU A 96 -3.07 -15.23 -6.43
C GLU A 96 -4.56 -15.60 -6.60
N ASP A 97 -5.44 -15.07 -5.73
CA ASP A 97 -6.89 -15.28 -5.76
C ASP A 97 -7.64 -13.97 -5.41
N ILE A 98 -7.91 -13.16 -6.43
CA ILE A 98 -8.65 -11.90 -6.26
C ILE A 98 -10.12 -12.12 -5.87
N ASP A 99 -10.72 -13.27 -6.16
CA ASP A 99 -12.08 -13.59 -5.74
C ASP A 99 -12.13 -13.84 -4.22
N LEU A 100 -11.10 -14.49 -3.67
CA LEU A 100 -10.91 -14.59 -2.22
C LEU A 100 -10.73 -13.20 -1.60
N GLN A 101 -9.88 -12.36 -2.18
CA GLN A 101 -9.70 -10.99 -1.72
C GLN A 101 -11.01 -10.21 -1.70
N PHE A 102 -11.80 -10.26 -2.80
CA PHE A 102 -13.10 -9.61 -2.86
C PHE A 102 -14.07 -10.11 -1.78
N LYS A 103 -14.10 -11.42 -1.56
CA LYS A 103 -14.94 -12.03 -0.53
C LYS A 103 -14.59 -11.55 0.88
N GLU A 104 -13.30 -11.39 1.17
CA GLU A 104 -12.81 -11.00 2.50
C GLU A 104 -12.73 -9.49 2.68
N ARG A 105 -12.51 -8.73 1.60
CA ARG A 105 -12.38 -7.28 1.58
C ARG A 105 -13.16 -6.66 0.42
N PRO A 106 -14.50 -6.70 0.43
CA PRO A 106 -15.30 -6.11 -0.63
C PRO A 106 -15.15 -4.58 -0.62
N ILE A 107 -14.89 -4.02 -1.80
CA ILE A 107 -14.91 -2.58 -2.06
C ILE A 107 -15.65 -2.30 -3.36
N PRO A 108 -16.22 -1.10 -3.55
CA PRO A 108 -16.83 -0.72 -4.81
C PRO A 108 -15.84 -0.84 -5.98
N ASN A 109 -16.33 -1.27 -7.14
CA ASN A 109 -15.56 -1.36 -8.38
C ASN A 109 -14.33 -2.28 -8.33
N PHE A 110 -14.29 -3.21 -7.39
CA PHE A 110 -13.13 -4.06 -7.07
C PHE A 110 -12.45 -4.67 -8.32
N TYR A 111 -13.20 -5.39 -9.16
CA TYR A 111 -12.63 -6.10 -10.30
C TYR A 111 -12.07 -5.18 -11.39
N ASN A 112 -12.64 -3.98 -11.54
CA ASN A 112 -12.09 -2.97 -12.46
C ASN A 112 -10.82 -2.31 -11.90
N LEU A 113 -10.54 -2.45 -10.60
CA LEU A 113 -9.33 -1.95 -9.98
C LEU A 113 -8.25 -3.04 -9.90
N SER A 114 -8.62 -4.27 -9.52
CA SER A 114 -7.69 -5.38 -9.27
C SER A 114 -7.29 -6.14 -10.53
N GLY A 115 -8.09 -6.08 -11.60
CA GLY A 115 -7.83 -6.81 -12.84
C GLY A 115 -7.94 -8.33 -12.67
N LYS A 116 -6.81 -9.03 -12.75
CA LYS A 116 -6.73 -10.49 -12.68
C LYS A 116 -5.78 -10.94 -11.57
N SER A 117 -6.00 -12.14 -11.06
CA SER A 117 -5.05 -12.85 -10.21
C SER A 117 -3.68 -12.97 -10.88
N SER A 118 -2.62 -12.80 -10.12
CA SER A 118 -1.24 -12.95 -10.59
C SER A 118 -0.49 -13.94 -9.70
N LYS A 119 0.26 -14.84 -10.31
CA LYS A 119 1.15 -15.71 -9.55
C LYS A 119 2.26 -14.89 -8.91
N VAL A 120 2.53 -15.10 -7.63
CA VAL A 120 3.73 -14.63 -6.93
C VAL A 120 4.87 -15.61 -7.24
N ASP A 121 5.92 -15.12 -7.90
CA ASP A 121 7.07 -15.95 -8.27
C ASP A 121 8.06 -16.08 -7.11
N PHE A 122 8.21 -15.03 -6.30
CA PHE A 122 9.10 -15.01 -5.13
C PHE A 122 8.42 -14.41 -3.92
N VAL A 123 8.37 -15.18 -2.86
CA VAL A 123 7.93 -14.69 -1.55
C VAL A 123 9.09 -14.01 -0.86
N VAL A 124 8.86 -12.79 -0.39
CA VAL A 124 9.84 -11.98 0.34
C VAL A 124 9.46 -11.83 1.81
N LYS A 125 10.45 -11.61 2.65
CA LYS A 125 10.27 -11.40 4.09
C LYS A 125 11.23 -10.33 4.62
N ASP A 126 10.95 -9.87 5.81
CA ASP A 126 11.80 -8.89 6.49
C ASP A 126 13.27 -9.29 6.50
N GLY A 127 14.14 -8.35 6.11
CA GLY A 127 15.60 -8.53 6.05
C GLY A 127 16.12 -9.18 4.77
N ASP A 128 15.26 -9.66 3.87
CA ASP A 128 15.72 -10.21 2.58
C ASP A 128 16.43 -9.13 1.75
N GLU A 129 17.46 -9.55 1.03
CA GLU A 129 18.22 -8.74 0.10
C GLU A 129 18.17 -9.35 -1.31
N ILE A 130 17.55 -8.64 -2.24
CA ILE A 130 17.39 -9.08 -3.62
C ILE A 130 18.33 -8.26 -4.51
N ARG A 131 19.28 -8.93 -5.16
CA ARG A 131 20.21 -8.29 -6.08
C ARG A 131 19.56 -8.12 -7.45
N LEU A 132 19.51 -6.89 -7.91
CA LEU A 132 19.03 -6.52 -9.25
C LEU A 132 20.15 -6.64 -10.29
N GLU A 133 19.77 -6.73 -11.56
CA GLU A 133 20.71 -6.56 -12.67
C GLU A 133 21.35 -5.17 -12.58
N GLY A 134 22.67 -5.08 -12.82
CA GLY A 134 23.42 -3.84 -12.60
C GLY A 134 23.93 -3.66 -11.16
N GLY A 135 23.66 -4.63 -10.25
CA GLY A 135 24.27 -4.75 -8.92
C GLY A 135 23.60 -3.98 -7.79
N ALA A 136 22.55 -3.19 -8.06
CA ALA A 136 21.76 -2.60 -6.99
C ALA A 136 21.08 -3.69 -6.15
N VAL A 137 20.84 -3.40 -4.86
CA VAL A 137 20.21 -4.35 -3.93
C VAL A 137 18.93 -3.73 -3.40
N ILE A 138 17.83 -4.46 -3.48
CA ILE A 138 16.59 -4.17 -2.75
C ILE A 138 16.65 -4.89 -1.41
N LYS A 139 16.49 -4.15 -0.32
CA LYS A 139 16.28 -4.70 1.01
C LYS A 139 14.81 -4.61 1.38
N VAL A 140 14.25 -5.70 1.88
CA VAL A 140 12.85 -5.79 2.34
C VAL A 140 12.77 -5.42 3.81
N ILE A 141 11.82 -4.55 4.16
CA ILE A 141 11.53 -4.12 5.53
C ILE A 141 10.04 -4.35 5.77
N ARG A 142 9.70 -5.13 6.79
CA ARG A 142 8.29 -5.35 7.13
C ARG A 142 7.69 -4.09 7.75
N THR A 143 6.63 -3.57 7.14
CA THR A 143 5.91 -2.36 7.55
C THR A 143 4.40 -2.61 7.62
N ALA A 144 4.02 -3.71 8.24
CA ALA A 144 2.62 -4.13 8.35
C ALA A 144 1.78 -3.22 9.24
N GLY A 145 0.47 -3.36 9.14
CA GLY A 145 -0.53 -2.63 9.91
C GLY A 145 -1.60 -2.00 9.04
N HIS A 146 -1.25 -1.41 7.90
CA HIS A 146 -2.20 -1.02 6.86
C HIS A 146 -2.81 -2.26 6.19
N SER A 147 -1.97 -3.22 5.83
CA SER A 147 -2.35 -4.59 5.48
C SER A 147 -1.64 -5.60 6.38
N CYS A 148 -1.96 -6.89 6.23
CA CYS A 148 -1.54 -7.92 7.19
C CYS A 148 -0.03 -8.19 7.17
N ASP A 149 0.63 -8.02 6.02
CA ASP A 149 2.05 -8.32 5.83
C ASP A 149 2.71 -7.36 4.83
N GLU A 150 2.28 -6.09 4.83
CA GLU A 150 2.87 -5.05 4.00
C GLU A 150 4.37 -4.94 4.24
N VAL A 151 5.10 -4.72 3.15
CA VAL A 151 6.54 -4.49 3.16
C VAL A 151 6.91 -3.20 2.45
N SER A 152 7.96 -2.57 2.94
CA SER A 152 8.64 -1.46 2.26
C SER A 152 9.92 -1.98 1.60
N TYR A 153 10.32 -1.32 0.52
CA TYR A 153 11.52 -1.67 -0.23
C TYR A 153 12.56 -0.56 -0.16
N LEU A 154 13.74 -0.88 0.39
CA LEU A 154 14.87 0.03 0.49
C LEU A 154 15.87 -0.25 -0.63
N VAL A 155 16.23 0.77 -1.41
CA VAL A 155 17.25 0.69 -2.45
C VAL A 155 18.18 1.89 -2.35
N GLY A 156 19.43 1.66 -1.92
CA GLY A 156 20.33 2.75 -1.60
C GLY A 156 19.79 3.59 -0.44
N ASP A 157 19.51 4.87 -0.68
CA ASP A 157 18.95 5.84 0.24
C ASP A 157 17.45 6.14 0.01
N CYS A 158 16.80 5.37 -0.87
CA CYS A 158 15.41 5.51 -1.28
C CYS A 158 14.55 4.43 -0.64
N LEU A 159 13.52 4.79 0.15
CA LEU A 159 12.59 3.86 0.77
C LEU A 159 11.19 4.02 0.19
N PHE A 160 10.66 2.95 -0.41
CA PHE A 160 9.31 2.86 -0.96
C PHE A 160 8.40 2.25 0.10
N ILE A 161 7.50 3.06 0.66
CA ILE A 161 6.76 2.73 1.88
C ILE A 161 5.30 2.31 1.62
N GLY A 162 4.87 2.21 0.36
CA GLY A 162 3.48 1.86 0.04
C GLY A 162 2.48 2.76 0.78
N ASP A 163 1.58 2.13 1.51
CA ASP A 163 0.53 2.76 2.31
C ASP A 163 0.79 2.70 3.82
N ALA A 164 2.02 2.35 4.21
CA ALA A 164 2.39 2.06 5.59
C ALA A 164 2.17 3.22 6.58
N VAL A 165 2.03 4.47 6.10
CA VAL A 165 1.88 5.66 6.96
C VAL A 165 0.55 6.35 6.69
N PRO A 166 -0.39 6.37 7.66
CA PRO A 166 -1.63 7.12 7.55
C PRO A 166 -1.39 8.61 7.27
N VAL A 167 -2.09 9.17 6.29
CA VAL A 167 -1.93 10.58 5.89
C VAL A 167 -3.01 11.44 6.52
N LYS A 168 -2.62 12.55 7.17
CA LYS A 168 -3.56 13.50 7.78
C LYS A 168 -4.46 14.13 6.71
N GLY A 169 -5.76 14.03 6.93
CA GLY A 169 -6.77 14.54 5.99
C GLY A 169 -7.22 13.53 4.93
N ASP A 170 -6.66 12.35 4.89
CA ASP A 170 -7.12 11.23 4.10
C ASP A 170 -7.80 10.17 4.99
N ILE A 171 -8.26 9.06 4.38
CA ILE A 171 -8.88 7.94 5.09
C ILE A 171 -7.80 7.19 5.87
N PRO A 172 -7.82 7.16 7.21
CA PRO A 172 -6.87 6.39 7.98
C PRO A 172 -7.25 4.90 7.92
N ILE A 173 -6.54 4.14 7.10
CA ILE A 173 -6.78 2.70 6.91
C ILE A 173 -5.66 1.91 7.58
N PHE A 174 -6.01 1.13 8.58
CA PHE A 174 -5.15 0.09 9.16
C PHE A 174 -6.01 -0.99 9.82
N ILE A 175 -5.49 -2.20 9.88
CA ILE A 175 -6.20 -3.40 10.37
C ILE A 175 -5.57 -3.99 11.63
N ASP A 176 -4.40 -3.50 12.03
CA ASP A 176 -3.71 -3.91 13.25
C ASP A 176 -3.04 -2.69 13.91
N GLU A 177 -3.57 -2.29 15.08
CA GLU A 177 -3.05 -1.13 15.81
C GLU A 177 -1.62 -1.37 16.31
N GLN A 178 -1.30 -2.58 16.76
CA GLN A 178 0.02 -2.86 17.29
C GLN A 178 1.07 -2.88 16.19
N GLU A 179 0.73 -3.48 15.05
CA GLU A 179 1.63 -3.55 13.91
C GLU A 179 1.85 -2.15 13.29
N ILE A 180 0.79 -1.33 13.11
CA ILE A 180 0.96 0.01 12.57
C ILE A 180 1.84 0.89 13.47
N ARG A 181 1.74 0.76 14.81
CA ARG A 181 2.61 1.48 15.76
C ARG A 181 4.06 0.98 15.69
N LYS A 182 4.27 -0.33 15.54
CA LYS A 182 5.61 -0.87 15.31
C LYS A 182 6.22 -0.33 14.01
N THR A 183 5.41 -0.24 12.96
CA THR A 183 5.82 0.33 11.68
C THR A 183 6.23 1.80 11.82
N MET A 184 5.46 2.63 12.57
CA MET A 184 5.86 4.02 12.84
C MET A 184 7.23 4.08 13.53
N ASN A 185 7.46 3.24 14.55
CA ASN A 185 8.75 3.17 15.25
C ASN A 185 9.89 2.67 14.36
N ILE A 186 9.66 1.66 13.51
CA ILE A 186 10.65 1.19 12.54
C ILE A 186 11.06 2.33 11.61
N LEU A 187 10.10 3.01 11.00
CA LEU A 187 10.35 4.09 10.04
C LEU A 187 11.05 5.30 10.68
N GLU A 188 10.78 5.57 11.97
CA GLU A 188 11.45 6.63 12.72
C GLU A 188 12.93 6.32 13.01
N THR A 189 13.23 5.04 13.29
CA THR A 189 14.56 4.59 13.70
C THR A 189 15.48 4.21 12.54
N LEU A 190 14.95 4.06 11.32
CA LEU A 190 15.76 3.77 10.15
C LEU A 190 16.74 4.92 9.86
N GLU A 191 17.99 4.55 9.61
CA GLU A 191 19.05 5.49 9.27
C GLU A 191 19.45 5.36 7.80
N GLY A 192 20.10 6.40 7.25
CA GLY A 192 20.62 6.41 5.88
C GLY A 192 19.57 6.58 4.80
N ILE A 193 18.31 6.91 5.15
CA ILE A 193 17.26 7.19 4.19
C ILE A 193 17.23 8.70 3.90
N GLU A 194 17.34 9.07 2.63
CA GLU A 194 17.23 10.46 2.20
C GLU A 194 15.86 10.77 1.61
N THR A 195 15.24 9.79 0.90
CA THR A 195 13.94 10.00 0.25
C THR A 195 12.99 8.84 0.54
N TYR A 196 11.78 9.19 0.97
CA TYR A 196 10.68 8.27 1.19
C TYR A 196 9.62 8.44 0.10
N TYR A 197 9.16 7.33 -0.45
CA TYR A 197 8.24 7.26 -1.58
C TYR A 197 6.93 6.57 -1.15
N PRO A 198 5.93 7.32 -0.66
CA PRO A 198 4.61 6.78 -0.35
C PRO A 198 3.78 6.60 -1.62
N ALA A 199 2.75 5.73 -1.57
CA ALA A 199 1.91 5.52 -2.74
C ALA A 199 0.83 6.59 -2.92
N TRP A 200 0.39 7.26 -1.84
CA TRP A 200 -0.77 8.18 -1.87
C TRP A 200 -0.45 9.64 -1.53
N ASP A 201 0.80 9.99 -1.34
CA ASP A 201 1.21 11.39 -1.07
C ASP A 201 2.51 11.70 -1.83
N ARG A 202 2.94 12.94 -1.78
CA ARG A 202 4.23 13.35 -2.35
C ARG A 202 5.41 12.66 -1.67
N THR A 203 6.54 12.63 -2.32
CA THR A 203 7.80 12.18 -1.71
C THR A 203 8.17 13.04 -0.52
N TYR A 204 8.80 12.43 0.48
CA TYR A 204 9.28 13.07 1.69
C TYR A 204 10.81 13.02 1.77
N ASP A 205 11.42 14.07 2.24
CA ASP A 205 12.74 14.02 2.85
C ASP A 205 12.64 13.55 4.31
N ARG A 206 13.77 13.43 4.98
CA ARG A 206 13.83 12.92 6.37
C ARG A 206 13.05 13.80 7.36
N GLU A 207 13.13 15.13 7.22
CA GLU A 207 12.43 16.04 8.14
C GLU A 207 10.91 16.02 7.92
N MET A 208 10.49 15.97 6.66
CA MET A 208 9.07 15.79 6.34
C MET A 208 8.55 14.43 6.82
N MET A 209 9.34 13.36 6.69
CA MET A 209 8.95 12.04 7.17
C MET A 209 8.74 12.01 8.68
N LYS A 210 9.63 12.63 9.47
CA LYS A 210 9.43 12.78 10.93
C LYS A 210 8.09 13.47 11.26
N SER A 211 7.77 14.55 10.56
CA SER A 211 6.49 15.25 10.73
C SER A 211 5.31 14.35 10.37
N ARG A 212 5.42 13.55 9.30
CA ARG A 212 4.36 12.60 8.87
C ARG A 212 4.16 11.47 9.87
N LEU A 213 5.24 10.94 10.44
CA LEU A 213 5.14 9.93 11.50
C LEU A 213 4.46 10.49 12.76
N ALA A 214 4.79 11.71 13.15
CA ALA A 214 4.12 12.37 14.28
C ALA A 214 2.62 12.59 14.00
N ASP A 215 2.26 13.09 12.81
CA ASP A 215 0.86 13.23 12.37
C ASP A 215 0.13 11.87 12.38
N ALA A 216 0.78 10.79 11.91
CA ALA A 216 0.19 9.44 11.88
C ALA A 216 -0.07 8.90 13.29
N VAL A 217 0.88 9.06 14.22
CA VAL A 217 0.72 8.69 15.63
C VAL A 217 -0.43 9.47 16.26
N GLU A 218 -0.51 10.79 16.02
CA GLU A 218 -1.62 11.63 16.49
C GLU A 218 -2.99 11.12 15.99
N ILE A 219 -3.09 10.74 14.71
CA ILE A 219 -4.31 10.19 14.12
C ILE A 219 -4.70 8.87 14.80
N ILE A 220 -3.73 7.96 14.97
CA ILE A 220 -3.96 6.67 15.61
C ILE A 220 -4.43 6.86 17.05
N ASP A 221 -3.78 7.75 17.81
CA ASP A 221 -4.15 8.03 19.21
C ASP A 221 -5.52 8.68 19.32
N MET A 222 -5.80 9.66 18.48
CA MET A 222 -7.10 10.34 18.42
C MET A 222 -8.24 9.35 18.15
N LEU A 223 -8.07 8.48 17.14
CA LEU A 223 -9.06 7.46 16.80
C LEU A 223 -9.22 6.44 17.93
N LYS A 224 -8.11 5.93 18.48
CA LYS A 224 -8.15 4.96 19.60
C LYS A 224 -8.87 5.50 20.81
N ASN A 225 -8.49 6.71 21.26
CA ASN A 225 -9.12 7.32 22.42
C ASN A 225 -10.61 7.57 22.20
N THR A 226 -11.00 8.03 21.00
CA THR A 226 -12.41 8.26 20.66
C THR A 226 -13.21 6.94 20.64
N VAL A 227 -12.64 5.88 20.08
CA VAL A 227 -13.27 4.54 20.08
C VAL A 227 -13.45 4.05 21.53
N LEU A 228 -12.41 4.13 22.37
CA LEU A 228 -12.49 3.68 23.76
C LEU A 228 -13.48 4.50 24.60
N GLU A 229 -13.67 5.79 24.30
CA GLU A 229 -14.65 6.65 24.98
C GLU A 229 -16.09 6.33 24.57
N LEU A 230 -16.33 5.96 23.30
CA LEU A 230 -17.67 5.81 22.73
C LEU A 230 -18.15 4.36 22.69
N ASP A 231 -17.25 3.37 22.78
CA ASP A 231 -17.64 1.95 22.70
C ASP A 231 -18.30 1.47 24.00
N ASP A 232 -19.61 1.47 23.98
CA ASP A 232 -20.48 0.96 25.05
C ASP A 232 -21.02 -0.46 24.79
N GLY A 233 -20.45 -1.16 23.78
CA GLY A 233 -20.89 -2.47 23.30
C GLY A 233 -21.90 -2.40 22.15
N THR A 234 -22.15 -1.21 21.59
CA THR A 234 -23.00 -1.03 20.41
C THR A 234 -22.45 -1.76 19.18
N ASP A 235 -23.25 -1.90 18.11
CA ASP A 235 -22.78 -2.48 16.85
C ASP A 235 -21.73 -1.57 16.17
N LEU A 236 -20.95 -2.17 15.26
CA LEU A 236 -19.84 -1.50 14.61
C LEU A 236 -20.25 -0.30 13.75
N GLU A 237 -21.39 -0.37 13.06
CA GLU A 237 -21.87 0.72 12.20
C GLU A 237 -22.26 1.94 13.05
N THR A 238 -22.98 1.70 14.14
CA THR A 238 -23.35 2.74 15.12
C THR A 238 -22.10 3.37 15.73
N LEU A 239 -21.13 2.57 16.21
CA LEU A 239 -19.88 3.08 16.76
C LEU A 239 -19.10 3.90 15.72
N THR A 240 -18.98 3.39 14.48
CA THR A 240 -18.31 4.12 13.38
C THR A 240 -18.99 5.47 13.12
N SER A 241 -20.32 5.49 13.11
CA SER A 241 -21.07 6.75 12.92
C SER A 241 -20.82 7.73 14.07
N GLN A 242 -20.82 7.28 15.32
CA GLN A 242 -20.55 8.10 16.51
C GLN A 242 -19.12 8.67 16.50
N VAL A 243 -18.12 7.85 16.13
CA VAL A 243 -16.72 8.30 15.96
C VAL A 243 -16.62 9.36 14.88
N CYS A 244 -17.28 9.14 13.73
CA CYS A 244 -17.31 10.11 12.63
C CYS A 244 -17.99 11.43 13.04
N ASP A 245 -19.06 11.37 13.82
CA ASP A 245 -19.72 12.58 14.34
C ASP A 245 -18.81 13.35 15.31
N ARG A 246 -18.17 12.64 16.23
CA ARG A 246 -17.26 13.22 17.22
C ARG A 246 -16.05 13.91 16.56
N LEU A 247 -15.49 13.29 15.52
CA LEU A 247 -14.28 13.76 14.84
C LEU A 247 -14.55 14.57 13.57
N ASN A 248 -15.82 14.86 13.27
CA ASN A 248 -16.25 15.61 12.06
C ASN A 248 -15.80 14.93 10.74
N MET A 249 -15.81 13.59 10.70
CA MET A 249 -15.41 12.76 9.55
C MET A 249 -16.64 12.21 8.79
N GLN A 250 -17.62 13.04 8.48
CA GLN A 250 -18.94 12.63 7.96
C GLN A 250 -18.86 11.74 6.71
N MET A 251 -17.88 11.99 5.85
CA MET A 251 -17.67 11.21 4.60
C MET A 251 -17.25 9.76 4.85
N LEU A 252 -16.81 9.41 6.05
CA LEU A 252 -16.32 8.07 6.38
C LEU A 252 -17.35 7.18 7.08
N LYS A 253 -18.53 7.68 7.41
CA LYS A 253 -19.59 6.93 8.14
C LYS A 253 -19.96 5.59 7.52
N THR A 254 -19.99 5.53 6.21
CA THR A 254 -20.32 4.33 5.43
C THR A 254 -19.14 3.74 4.69
N ASN A 255 -17.93 4.19 5.00
CA ASN A 255 -16.73 3.69 4.33
C ASN A 255 -16.32 2.34 4.94
N PRO A 256 -16.35 1.24 4.17
CA PRO A 256 -16.08 -0.10 4.69
C PRO A 256 -14.64 -0.26 5.19
N LEU A 257 -13.68 0.47 4.62
CA LEU A 257 -12.27 0.41 5.04
C LEU A 257 -12.08 1.12 6.38
N PHE A 258 -12.74 2.26 6.57
CA PHE A 258 -12.72 2.96 7.85
C PHE A 258 -13.44 2.18 8.95
N CYS A 259 -14.56 1.51 8.65
CA CYS A 259 -15.22 0.59 9.59
C CYS A 259 -14.25 -0.50 10.08
N ARG A 260 -13.37 -1.03 9.21
CA ARG A 260 -12.37 -2.03 9.62
C ARG A 260 -11.34 -1.43 10.58
N THR A 261 -10.92 -0.20 10.36
CA THR A 261 -10.04 0.52 11.29
C THR A 261 -10.70 0.71 12.66
N ILE A 262 -11.98 1.10 12.70
CA ILE A 262 -12.71 1.21 13.97
C ILE A 262 -12.85 -0.15 14.65
N ASN A 263 -13.14 -1.23 13.89
CA ASN A 263 -13.20 -2.58 14.44
C ASN A 263 -11.86 -3.04 15.03
N CYS A 264 -10.76 -2.76 14.35
CA CYS A 264 -9.41 -3.01 14.86
C CYS A 264 -9.18 -2.29 16.21
N LEU A 265 -9.52 -1.01 16.27
CA LEU A 265 -9.32 -0.18 17.46
C LEU A 265 -10.18 -0.58 18.65
N ARG A 266 -11.38 -1.14 18.46
CA ARG A 266 -12.19 -1.68 19.55
C ARG A 266 -11.71 -3.05 20.07
N GLY A 267 -10.69 -3.64 19.45
CA GLY A 267 -10.17 -4.98 19.78
C GLY A 267 -10.92 -6.11 19.09
N GLY A 268 -11.66 -5.81 18.01
CA GLY A 268 -12.26 -6.82 17.13
C GLY A 268 -11.18 -7.63 16.42
N ALA A 269 -11.44 -8.94 16.22
CA ALA A 269 -10.52 -9.80 15.51
C ALA A 269 -10.26 -9.26 14.09
N ILE A 270 -9.00 -9.27 13.68
CA ILE A 270 -8.62 -9.06 12.28
C ILE A 270 -9.40 -10.11 11.48
N MET A 271 -10.26 -9.67 10.54
CA MET A 271 -11.01 -10.59 9.69
C MET A 271 -10.07 -11.21 8.63
N THR A 272 -9.05 -11.90 9.09
CA THR A 272 -8.30 -12.86 8.31
C THR A 272 -8.77 -14.23 8.76
N LYS A 273 -9.83 -14.75 8.17
CA LYS A 273 -10.13 -16.17 8.32
C LYS A 273 -9.23 -16.93 7.36
N SER A 274 -8.39 -17.76 7.98
CA SER A 274 -7.61 -18.84 7.37
C SER A 274 -8.40 -19.66 6.34
#